data_e5b9e9b90f25a9106c5231a7c4fc859e
#
_entry.id   e5b9e9b90f25a9106c5231a7c4fc859e
#
_cell.length_a   1.000
_cell.length_b   1.000
_cell.length_c   1.000
_cell.angle_alpha   90.00
_cell.angle_beta   90.00
_cell.angle_gamma   90.00
#
_symmetry.space_group_name_H-M   'P 1'
#
loop_
_entity.id
_entity.type
_entity.pdbx_description
1 polymer ?
#
loop_
_entity_poly.entity_id
_entity_poly.type
_entity_poly.pdbx_seq_one_letter_code
_entity_poly.pdbx_strand_id
1 'polypeptide(L)'
;MAVPPRPMVASFLLLIAASFVGAQEKPLRETIDVEIRKGWDAAKLKPVSASDSVFLRRIYLDLLGAIPTYEQAKAWLADSDSQKRTKLIDRLLADPRHAAHQAQFLDLVMFGRNPPNGEATRKRDDFRQWLADRVAKNTPYDQIVREILAGEGEPGIFYAQYRGNAEETAVGVTKVFMGTQVQCARCHDHPYEPLTQVDFFGVAGFFARIVYQDGAGGPNGRKFKLGEKSTGDVLFVGSQKDAKPGQKGEPVKPKFLFGDKLAEPVLPAGFKEPDLKTVKEIPKPAFSRKEKFVEWLVKPENPFFARAAVNRLWAQYMGRGLVHPVDDLSEKNEPSHPELFTTMTKEFVARKFDVRWLIREIVNSQAYQVADEGPIADAHPSHFGRARVRPLTVEEYVAAVKTAVDYDAANPMAKGKLPGAMSEYMLRFLGEPFDGRGDFQASLSEHLYLNNSAEIAQMITPKKGTLGGLLVESKDSADAKVERLFLSVLTRLPKAEEKQRFGVFLAPVGGNVAARETASRDAIWVLINTAEFRFVR
;
A
#
# COMPACT_ATOMS: atom_id res chain seq x y z
N MET A 1 36.62 -64.37 -58.63
CA MET A 1 35.60 -63.37 -58.95
C MET A 1 35.48 -62.43 -57.77
N ALA A 2 36.03 -61.24 -57.90
CA ALA A 2 36.09 -60.22 -56.85
C ALA A 2 34.87 -59.32 -56.97
N VAL A 3 34.17 -59.10 -55.87
CA VAL A 3 33.05 -58.17 -55.74
C VAL A 3 33.60 -56.79 -55.46
N PRO A 4 33.17 -55.71 -56.17
CA PRO A 4 33.65 -54.34 -55.90
C PRO A 4 32.93 -53.71 -54.73
N PRO A 5 33.58 -52.79 -54.02
CA PRO A 5 32.99 -52.11 -52.85
C PRO A 5 31.98 -50.99 -53.25
N ARG A 6 30.85 -50.91 -52.53
CA ARG A 6 29.85 -49.87 -52.68
C ARG A 6 30.34 -48.55 -52.07
N PRO A 7 30.03 -47.38 -52.67
CA PRO A 7 30.41 -46.09 -52.09
C PRO A 7 29.49 -45.73 -50.89
N MET A 8 30.11 -45.35 -49.80
CA MET A 8 29.46 -44.68 -48.66
C MET A 8 29.00 -43.29 -49.03
N VAL A 9 27.70 -43.05 -49.02
CA VAL A 9 27.12 -41.71 -49.12
C VAL A 9 27.10 -41.09 -47.72
N ALA A 10 27.97 -40.14 -47.47
CA ALA A 10 27.97 -39.33 -46.25
C ALA A 10 26.86 -38.28 -46.36
N SER A 11 25.75 -38.49 -45.64
CA SER A 11 24.70 -37.49 -45.48
C SER A 11 25.18 -36.41 -44.53
N PHE A 12 25.49 -35.23 -45.05
CA PHE A 12 25.73 -34.00 -44.27
C PHE A 12 24.36 -33.49 -43.79
N LEU A 13 24.03 -33.72 -42.52
CA LEU A 13 22.95 -33.05 -41.84
C LEU A 13 23.39 -31.62 -41.52
N LEU A 14 22.94 -30.64 -42.33
CA LEU A 14 23.01 -29.22 -41.99
C LEU A 14 22.04 -28.95 -40.83
N LEU A 15 22.56 -28.84 -39.62
CA LEU A 15 21.84 -28.28 -38.48
C LEU A 15 21.71 -26.76 -38.72
N ILE A 16 20.55 -26.33 -39.23
CA ILE A 16 20.15 -24.92 -39.21
C ILE A 16 19.78 -24.59 -37.76
N ALA A 17 20.73 -24.03 -37.02
CA ALA A 17 20.46 -23.37 -35.75
C ALA A 17 19.62 -22.12 -36.06
N ALA A 18 18.31 -22.25 -36.03
CA ALA A 18 17.41 -21.12 -36.00
C ALA A 18 17.65 -20.38 -34.69
N SER A 19 18.46 -19.31 -34.75
CA SER A 19 18.56 -18.33 -33.66
C SER A 19 17.17 -17.70 -33.49
N PHE A 20 16.40 -18.20 -32.55
CA PHE A 20 15.28 -17.46 -32.02
C PHE A 20 15.85 -16.20 -31.37
N VAL A 21 15.98 -15.14 -32.13
CA VAL A 21 16.04 -13.79 -31.60
C VAL A 21 14.65 -13.57 -31.02
N GLY A 22 14.48 -13.94 -29.74
CA GLY A 22 13.31 -13.57 -28.97
C GLY A 22 13.18 -12.07 -29.06
N ALA A 23 12.12 -11.57 -29.66
CA ALA A 23 11.77 -10.17 -29.60
C ALA A 23 11.82 -9.80 -28.10
N GLN A 24 12.74 -8.92 -27.73
CA GLN A 24 12.91 -8.49 -26.36
C GLN A 24 11.60 -7.79 -25.99
N GLU A 25 10.76 -8.44 -25.17
CA GLU A 25 9.49 -7.88 -24.72
C GLU A 25 9.76 -6.48 -24.15
N LYS A 26 9.04 -5.50 -24.69
CA LYS A 26 9.17 -4.12 -24.23
C LYS A 26 8.84 -4.06 -22.74
N PRO A 27 9.63 -3.37 -21.93
CA PRO A 27 9.32 -3.19 -20.52
C PRO A 27 7.93 -2.58 -20.33
N LEU A 28 7.18 -3.03 -19.34
CA LEU A 28 5.81 -2.55 -19.08
C LEU A 28 5.74 -1.02 -18.93
N ARG A 29 6.76 -0.38 -18.35
CA ARG A 29 6.85 1.09 -18.24
C ARG A 29 6.76 1.82 -19.59
N GLU A 30 7.27 1.23 -20.67
CA GLU A 30 7.14 1.82 -22.00
C GLU A 30 5.70 1.76 -22.51
N THR A 31 4.98 0.68 -22.21
CA THR A 31 3.54 0.58 -22.50
C THR A 31 2.76 1.58 -21.66
N ILE A 32 3.08 1.71 -20.36
CA ILE A 32 2.48 2.74 -19.50
C ILE A 32 2.65 4.12 -20.13
N ASP A 33 3.87 4.46 -20.53
CA ASP A 33 4.19 5.78 -21.10
C ASP A 33 3.46 6.04 -22.43
N VAL A 34 3.34 5.02 -23.28
CA VAL A 34 2.62 5.13 -24.55
C VAL A 34 1.12 5.37 -24.31
N GLU A 35 0.49 4.56 -23.45
CA GLU A 35 -0.94 4.65 -23.22
C GLU A 35 -1.34 5.94 -22.49
N ILE A 36 -0.56 6.36 -21.49
CA ILE A 36 -0.79 7.62 -20.80
C ILE A 36 -0.58 8.82 -21.75
N ARG A 37 0.44 8.76 -22.60
CA ARG A 37 0.70 9.82 -23.58
C ARG A 37 -0.44 9.99 -24.58
N LYS A 38 -1.10 8.92 -25.02
CA LYS A 38 -2.32 9.03 -25.85
C LYS A 38 -3.39 9.88 -25.16
N GLY A 39 -3.58 9.70 -23.86
CA GLY A 39 -4.49 10.53 -23.08
C GLY A 39 -4.06 12.00 -22.99
N TRP A 40 -2.75 12.25 -22.82
CA TRP A 40 -2.21 13.61 -22.85
C TRP A 40 -2.40 14.30 -24.21
N ASP A 41 -2.10 13.59 -25.28
CA ASP A 41 -2.24 14.14 -26.65
C ASP A 41 -3.70 14.45 -26.97
N ALA A 42 -4.63 13.55 -26.62
CA ALA A 42 -6.07 13.75 -26.81
C ALA A 42 -6.59 14.96 -26.01
N ALA A 43 -6.11 15.15 -24.79
CA ALA A 43 -6.45 16.26 -23.92
C ALA A 43 -5.57 17.51 -24.15
N LYS A 44 -4.64 17.48 -25.13
CA LYS A 44 -3.68 18.56 -25.44
C LYS A 44 -2.83 19.01 -24.24
N LEU A 45 -2.51 18.06 -23.38
CA LEU A 45 -1.69 18.30 -22.19
C LEU A 45 -0.19 18.19 -22.52
N LYS A 46 0.62 19.02 -21.86
CA LYS A 46 2.08 19.00 -21.96
C LYS A 46 2.69 18.87 -20.57
N PRO A 47 2.71 17.65 -19.98
CA PRO A 47 3.30 17.43 -18.68
C PRO A 47 4.77 17.78 -18.64
N VAL A 48 5.22 18.29 -17.49
CA VAL A 48 6.62 18.63 -17.23
C VAL A 48 7.22 17.59 -16.30
N SER A 49 8.45 17.17 -16.56
CA SER A 49 9.16 16.24 -15.67
C SER A 49 9.49 16.91 -14.34
N ALA A 50 9.36 16.17 -13.25
CA ALA A 50 9.76 16.63 -11.93
C ALA A 50 11.28 16.90 -11.89
N SER A 51 11.67 17.96 -11.17
CA SER A 51 13.08 18.20 -10.88
C SER A 51 13.68 17.06 -10.07
N ASP A 52 15.01 16.94 -10.08
CA ASP A 52 15.68 15.86 -9.36
C ASP A 52 15.47 15.91 -7.84
N SER A 53 15.30 17.08 -7.26
CA SER A 53 15.00 17.23 -5.83
C SER A 53 13.56 16.79 -5.50
N VAL A 54 12.58 17.17 -6.32
CA VAL A 54 11.17 16.74 -6.17
C VAL A 54 11.05 15.23 -6.37
N PHE A 55 11.67 14.68 -7.42
CA PHE A 55 11.68 13.24 -7.67
C PHE A 55 12.33 12.49 -6.50
N LEU A 56 13.49 12.93 -6.01
CA LEU A 56 14.21 12.29 -4.90
C LEU A 56 13.33 12.21 -3.64
N ARG A 57 12.73 13.33 -3.25
CA ARG A 57 11.87 13.39 -2.08
C ARG A 57 10.65 12.47 -2.23
N ARG A 58 9.97 12.52 -3.38
CA ARG A 58 8.79 11.70 -3.69
C ARG A 58 9.11 10.22 -3.60
N ILE A 59 10.15 9.77 -4.33
CA ILE A 59 10.45 8.34 -4.40
C ILE A 59 10.89 7.75 -3.06
N TYR A 60 11.58 8.52 -2.21
CA TYR A 60 11.92 8.11 -0.85
C TYR A 60 10.68 7.97 0.03
N LEU A 61 9.75 8.92 -0.02
CA LEU A 61 8.49 8.86 0.72
C LEU A 61 7.61 7.72 0.23
N ASP A 62 7.45 7.55 -1.07
CA ASP A 62 6.59 6.52 -1.64
C ASP A 62 7.14 5.10 -1.46
N LEU A 63 8.45 4.89 -1.47
CA LEU A 63 9.03 3.57 -1.32
C LEU A 63 9.45 3.24 0.12
N LEU A 64 9.90 4.22 0.91
CA LEU A 64 10.43 3.98 2.26
C LEU A 64 9.62 4.63 3.38
N GLY A 65 8.63 5.46 3.06
CA GLY A 65 7.88 6.23 4.04
C GLY A 65 8.70 7.27 4.80
N ALA A 66 9.84 7.70 4.27
CA ALA A 66 10.75 8.65 4.89
C ALA A 66 11.43 9.52 3.83
N ILE A 67 11.97 10.68 4.22
CA ILE A 67 12.79 11.51 3.33
C ILE A 67 14.23 10.99 3.27
N PRO A 68 15.03 11.36 2.24
CA PRO A 68 16.46 11.06 2.21
C PRO A 68 17.21 11.84 3.30
N THR A 69 18.34 11.30 3.77
CA THR A 69 19.24 12.02 4.67
C THR A 69 19.95 13.16 3.92
N TYR A 70 20.55 14.08 4.68
CA TYR A 70 21.37 15.16 4.11
C TYR A 70 22.42 14.63 3.12
N GLU A 71 23.19 13.61 3.53
CA GLU A 71 24.24 13.05 2.68
C GLU A 71 23.69 12.41 1.39
N GLN A 72 22.55 11.74 1.48
CA GLN A 72 21.87 11.17 0.32
C GLN A 72 21.37 12.25 -0.64
N ALA A 73 20.75 13.32 -0.11
CA ALA A 73 20.27 14.43 -0.91
C ALA A 73 21.44 15.19 -1.59
N LYS A 74 22.51 15.45 -0.86
CA LYS A 74 23.72 16.11 -1.39
C LYS A 74 24.38 15.30 -2.49
N ALA A 75 24.60 14.00 -2.27
CA ALA A 75 25.18 13.10 -3.26
C ALA A 75 24.32 13.00 -4.52
N TRP A 76 22.99 12.90 -4.37
CA TRP A 76 22.07 12.83 -5.48
C TRP A 76 22.08 14.06 -6.38
N LEU A 77 22.11 15.26 -5.79
CA LEU A 77 22.12 16.51 -6.56
C LEU A 77 23.45 16.73 -7.29
N ALA A 78 24.54 16.13 -6.81
CA ALA A 78 25.85 16.16 -7.46
C ALA A 78 26.02 15.06 -8.52
N ASP A 79 25.15 14.05 -8.57
CA ASP A 79 25.23 12.93 -9.51
C ASP A 79 24.73 13.35 -10.89
N SER A 80 25.57 13.21 -11.92
CA SER A 80 25.26 13.51 -13.33
C SER A 80 24.88 12.27 -14.15
N ASP A 81 24.79 11.07 -13.54
CA ASP A 81 24.44 9.83 -14.23
C ASP A 81 23.01 9.90 -14.78
N SER A 82 22.85 9.73 -16.09
CA SER A 82 21.54 9.73 -16.77
C SER A 82 20.61 8.58 -16.30
N GLN A 83 21.18 7.50 -15.75
CA GLN A 83 20.46 6.34 -15.23
C GLN A 83 20.21 6.44 -13.70
N LYS A 84 20.57 7.55 -13.06
CA LYS A 84 20.52 7.68 -11.59
C LYS A 84 19.14 7.39 -11.01
N ARG A 85 18.04 7.79 -11.69
CA ARG A 85 16.67 7.55 -11.21
C ARG A 85 16.34 6.07 -11.16
N THR A 86 16.60 5.31 -12.21
CA THR A 86 16.38 3.86 -12.24
C THR A 86 17.24 3.14 -11.20
N LYS A 87 18.53 3.50 -11.10
CA LYS A 87 19.45 2.92 -10.10
C LYS A 87 18.99 3.21 -8.67
N LEU A 88 18.46 4.42 -8.44
CA LEU A 88 17.90 4.78 -7.14
C LEU A 88 16.67 3.94 -6.81
N ILE A 89 15.72 3.81 -7.74
CA ILE A 89 14.52 2.99 -7.59
C ILE A 89 14.91 1.55 -7.21
N ASP A 90 15.83 0.94 -7.95
CA ASP A 90 16.28 -0.43 -7.69
C ASP A 90 16.90 -0.58 -6.29
N ARG A 91 17.71 0.40 -5.86
CA ARG A 91 18.30 0.43 -4.52
C ARG A 91 17.23 0.57 -3.42
N LEU A 92 16.22 1.44 -3.61
CA LEU A 92 15.17 1.66 -2.61
C LEU A 92 14.23 0.45 -2.51
N LEU A 93 13.91 -0.21 -3.60
CA LEU A 93 13.12 -1.45 -3.61
C LEU A 93 13.83 -2.62 -2.91
N ALA A 94 15.16 -2.59 -2.84
CA ALA A 94 15.96 -3.57 -2.11
C ALA A 94 16.20 -3.20 -0.64
N ASP A 95 15.86 -1.98 -0.22
CA ASP A 95 16.03 -1.52 1.16
C ASP A 95 15.02 -2.22 2.09
N PRO A 96 15.43 -2.76 3.25
CA PRO A 96 14.50 -3.40 4.19
C PRO A 96 13.33 -2.50 4.63
N ARG A 97 13.51 -1.17 4.65
CA ARG A 97 12.45 -0.21 4.98
C ARG A 97 11.31 -0.23 3.97
N HIS A 98 11.60 -0.56 2.69
CA HIS A 98 10.55 -0.74 1.68
C HIS A 98 9.54 -1.82 2.09
N ALA A 99 10.05 -2.96 2.56
CA ALA A 99 9.18 -4.05 2.99
C ALA A 99 8.29 -3.66 4.19
N ALA A 100 8.85 -2.93 5.16
CA ALA A 100 8.10 -2.45 6.31
C ALA A 100 7.03 -1.42 5.90
N HIS A 101 7.37 -0.48 4.99
CA HIS A 101 6.45 0.54 4.49
C HIS A 101 5.31 -0.08 3.66
N GLN A 102 5.63 -1.02 2.77
CA GLN A 102 4.63 -1.73 1.98
C GLN A 102 3.72 -2.62 2.85
N ALA A 103 4.27 -3.26 3.89
CA ALA A 103 3.48 -4.02 4.86
C ALA A 103 2.49 -3.12 5.63
N GLN A 104 2.92 -1.92 6.01
CA GLN A 104 2.04 -0.94 6.64
C GLN A 104 0.92 -0.48 5.70
N PHE A 105 1.23 -0.25 4.42
CA PHE A 105 0.20 0.05 3.43
C PHE A 105 -0.84 -1.07 3.32
N LEU A 106 -0.41 -2.33 3.22
CA LEU A 106 -1.31 -3.48 3.15
C LEU A 106 -2.12 -3.66 4.45
N ASP A 107 -1.53 -3.42 5.62
CA ASP A 107 -2.27 -3.42 6.90
C ASP A 107 -3.39 -2.37 6.89
N LEU A 108 -3.11 -1.16 6.43
CA LEU A 108 -4.12 -0.10 6.32
C LEU A 108 -5.22 -0.41 5.29
N VAL A 109 -4.88 -1.05 4.18
CA VAL A 109 -5.87 -1.50 3.19
C VAL A 109 -6.84 -2.53 3.79
N MET A 110 -6.32 -3.46 4.60
CA MET A 110 -7.12 -4.54 5.17
C MET A 110 -7.94 -4.14 6.40
N PHE A 111 -7.42 -3.27 7.23
CA PHE A 111 -8.04 -2.95 8.53
C PHE A 111 -8.51 -1.50 8.63
N GLY A 112 -8.01 -0.62 7.78
CA GLY A 112 -8.17 0.81 8.00
C GLY A 112 -7.48 1.27 9.30
N ARG A 113 -7.74 2.51 9.68
CA ARG A 113 -7.26 3.05 10.97
C ARG A 113 -8.21 2.75 12.13
N ASN A 114 -9.50 2.59 11.82
CA ASN A 114 -10.56 2.31 12.80
C ASN A 114 -11.31 1.04 12.39
N PRO A 115 -10.72 -0.15 12.58
CA PRO A 115 -11.41 -1.39 12.27
C PRO A 115 -12.65 -1.57 13.15
N PRO A 116 -13.68 -2.31 12.66
CA PRO A 116 -14.93 -2.50 13.37
C PRO A 116 -14.76 -3.27 14.69
N ASN A 117 -15.82 -3.31 15.50
CA ASN A 117 -15.95 -4.16 16.69
C ASN A 117 -14.88 -3.93 17.78
N GLY A 118 -14.33 -2.72 17.89
CA GLY A 118 -13.29 -2.41 18.88
C GLY A 118 -11.91 -2.98 18.57
N GLU A 119 -11.72 -3.57 17.40
CA GLU A 119 -10.44 -4.15 16.97
C GLU A 119 -9.33 -3.09 16.75
N ALA A 120 -9.69 -1.78 16.78
CA ALA A 120 -8.71 -0.69 16.74
C ALA A 120 -7.66 -0.77 17.88
N THR A 121 -8.04 -1.34 19.03
CA THR A 121 -7.14 -1.53 20.17
C THR A 121 -6.27 -2.78 20.06
N ARG A 122 -6.59 -3.70 19.15
CA ARG A 122 -5.81 -4.91 18.94
C ARG A 122 -4.49 -4.58 18.26
N LYS A 123 -3.40 -4.96 18.89
CA LYS A 123 -2.05 -4.77 18.33
C LYS A 123 -1.83 -5.70 17.16
N ARG A 124 -1.37 -5.13 16.04
CA ARG A 124 -1.08 -5.84 14.78
C ARG A 124 0.41 -5.87 14.43
N ASP A 125 1.28 -5.64 15.43
CA ASP A 125 2.73 -5.54 15.17
C ASP A 125 3.30 -6.84 14.60
N ASP A 126 2.88 -8.00 15.16
CA ASP A 126 3.33 -9.31 14.70
C ASP A 126 2.82 -9.62 13.28
N PHE A 127 1.58 -9.25 12.97
CA PHE A 127 1.03 -9.35 11.61
C PHE A 127 1.76 -8.45 10.61
N ARG A 128 2.04 -7.20 10.98
CA ARG A 128 2.83 -6.29 10.13
C ARG A 128 4.24 -6.80 9.89
N GLN A 129 4.87 -7.36 10.93
CA GLN A 129 6.17 -8.00 10.78
C GLN A 129 6.10 -9.21 9.84
N TRP A 130 5.09 -10.06 9.98
CA TRP A 130 4.85 -11.18 9.08
C TRP A 130 4.68 -10.70 7.62
N LEU A 131 3.88 -9.65 7.37
CA LEU A 131 3.74 -9.05 6.04
C LEU A 131 5.07 -8.51 5.51
N ALA A 132 5.82 -7.79 6.33
CA ALA A 132 7.13 -7.24 5.96
C ALA A 132 8.10 -8.36 5.53
N ASP A 133 8.10 -9.49 6.24
CA ASP A 133 8.93 -10.65 5.88
C ASP A 133 8.52 -11.26 4.52
N ARG A 134 7.22 -11.28 4.20
CA ARG A 134 6.71 -11.75 2.89
C ARG A 134 7.12 -10.79 1.77
N VAL A 135 6.97 -9.50 1.98
CA VAL A 135 7.37 -8.45 1.01
C VAL A 135 8.90 -8.45 0.81
N ALA A 136 9.67 -8.56 1.88
CA ALA A 136 11.14 -8.62 1.82
C ALA A 136 11.62 -9.81 0.96
N LYS A 137 10.98 -10.97 1.10
CA LYS A 137 11.25 -12.18 0.31
C LYS A 137 10.69 -12.13 -1.11
N ASN A 138 10.02 -11.04 -1.49
CA ASN A 138 9.29 -10.92 -2.75
C ASN A 138 8.31 -12.08 -2.97
N THR A 139 7.61 -12.50 -1.91
CA THR A 139 6.58 -13.55 -2.01
C THR A 139 5.49 -13.11 -2.97
N PRO A 140 5.07 -13.96 -3.94
CA PRO A 140 3.99 -13.65 -4.86
C PRO A 140 2.71 -13.20 -4.14
N TYR A 141 2.01 -12.19 -4.70
CA TYR A 141 0.84 -11.60 -4.02
C TYR A 141 -0.30 -12.61 -3.82
N ASP A 142 -0.52 -13.51 -4.77
CA ASP A 142 -1.50 -14.60 -4.64
C ASP A 142 -1.17 -15.54 -3.47
N GLN A 143 0.10 -15.82 -3.23
CA GLN A 143 0.55 -16.61 -2.08
C GLN A 143 0.33 -15.85 -0.76
N ILE A 144 0.66 -14.56 -0.71
CA ILE A 144 0.41 -13.71 0.49
C ILE A 144 -1.09 -13.74 0.81
N VAL A 145 -1.96 -13.53 -0.17
CA VAL A 145 -3.42 -13.52 0.02
C VAL A 145 -3.94 -14.91 0.40
N ARG A 146 -3.39 -15.97 -0.19
CA ARG A 146 -3.71 -17.34 0.20
C ARG A 146 -3.41 -17.61 1.68
N GLU A 147 -2.25 -17.16 2.16
CA GLU A 147 -1.87 -17.31 3.58
C GLU A 147 -2.77 -16.45 4.50
N ILE A 148 -3.12 -15.21 4.10
CA ILE A 148 -4.05 -14.35 4.85
C ILE A 148 -5.42 -15.01 4.98
N LEU A 149 -5.95 -15.50 3.88
CA LEU A 149 -7.29 -16.10 3.87
C LEU A 149 -7.30 -17.56 4.39
N ALA A 150 -6.18 -18.26 4.46
CA ALA A 150 -6.05 -19.49 5.24
C ALA A 150 -6.27 -19.19 6.72
N GLY A 151 -5.81 -18.03 7.21
CA GLY A 151 -6.04 -17.55 8.57
C GLY A 151 -5.27 -18.34 9.63
N GLU A 152 -4.16 -18.99 9.28
CA GLU A 152 -3.33 -19.71 10.21
C GLU A 152 -2.24 -18.80 10.80
N GLY A 153 -2.05 -18.83 12.11
CA GLY A 153 -1.07 -17.99 12.81
C GLY A 153 -1.43 -16.50 12.76
N GLU A 154 -0.44 -15.65 12.54
CA GLU A 154 -0.61 -14.18 12.52
C GLU A 154 -1.63 -13.67 11.49
N PRO A 155 -1.72 -14.23 10.27
CA PRO A 155 -2.76 -13.89 9.30
C PRO A 155 -4.21 -14.04 9.77
N GLY A 156 -4.47 -14.89 10.75
CA GLY A 156 -5.80 -15.08 11.31
C GLY A 156 -6.44 -13.82 11.88
N ILE A 157 -5.64 -12.80 12.21
CA ILE A 157 -6.12 -11.50 12.67
C ILE A 157 -7.03 -10.81 11.64
N PHE A 158 -6.88 -11.12 10.34
CA PHE A 158 -7.77 -10.61 9.30
C PHE A 158 -9.23 -10.99 9.56
N TYR A 159 -9.50 -12.21 10.04
CA TYR A 159 -10.85 -12.65 10.39
C TYR A 159 -11.31 -12.15 11.76
N ALA A 160 -10.38 -11.85 12.66
CA ALA A 160 -10.70 -11.40 14.01
C ALA A 160 -11.54 -10.11 14.01
N GLN A 161 -11.28 -9.20 13.06
CA GLN A 161 -12.04 -7.96 12.94
C GLN A 161 -13.54 -8.17 12.64
N TYR A 162 -13.89 -9.31 12.04
CA TYR A 162 -15.27 -9.67 11.71
C TYR A 162 -15.92 -10.61 12.74
N ARG A 163 -15.15 -11.14 13.70
CA ARG A 163 -15.62 -11.97 14.82
C ARG A 163 -16.50 -13.16 14.39
N GLY A 164 -16.18 -13.77 13.25
CA GLY A 164 -16.95 -14.88 12.70
C GLY A 164 -18.27 -14.49 12.03
N ASN A 165 -18.53 -13.19 11.82
CA ASN A 165 -19.66 -12.75 11.02
C ASN A 165 -19.37 -13.00 9.53
N ALA A 166 -20.11 -13.93 8.92
CA ALA A 166 -19.91 -14.34 7.53
C ALA A 166 -20.17 -13.23 6.52
N GLU A 167 -21.19 -12.40 6.75
CA GLU A 167 -21.60 -11.32 5.87
C GLU A 167 -20.56 -10.19 5.89
N GLU A 168 -20.09 -9.77 7.06
CA GLU A 168 -19.05 -8.76 7.20
C GLU A 168 -17.70 -9.27 6.61
N THR A 169 -17.42 -10.57 6.79
CA THR A 169 -16.24 -11.19 6.18
C THR A 169 -16.32 -11.15 4.65
N ALA A 170 -17.49 -11.47 4.08
CA ALA A 170 -17.72 -11.40 2.64
C ALA A 170 -17.50 -9.97 2.10
N VAL A 171 -18.07 -8.96 2.77
CA VAL A 171 -17.87 -7.54 2.41
C VAL A 171 -16.39 -7.18 2.44
N GLY A 172 -15.68 -7.54 3.51
CA GLY A 172 -14.26 -7.23 3.63
C GLY A 172 -13.38 -7.91 2.58
N VAL A 173 -13.60 -9.19 2.34
CA VAL A 173 -12.85 -9.98 1.36
C VAL A 173 -13.07 -9.46 -0.07
N THR A 174 -14.33 -9.21 -0.46
CA THR A 174 -14.64 -8.72 -1.80
C THR A 174 -14.12 -7.31 -2.02
N LYS A 175 -14.24 -6.43 -1.04
CA LYS A 175 -13.69 -5.07 -1.09
C LYS A 175 -12.16 -5.08 -1.21
N VAL A 176 -11.48 -5.84 -0.36
CA VAL A 176 -10.02 -5.82 -0.30
C VAL A 176 -9.36 -6.57 -1.46
N PHE A 177 -9.83 -7.79 -1.77
CA PHE A 177 -9.13 -8.67 -2.70
C PHE A 177 -9.79 -8.77 -4.08
N MET A 178 -11.03 -8.31 -4.21
CA MET A 178 -11.75 -8.31 -5.50
C MET A 178 -12.06 -6.91 -6.01
N GLY A 179 -11.86 -5.87 -5.19
CA GLY A 179 -12.15 -4.50 -5.57
C GLY A 179 -13.65 -4.28 -5.88
N THR A 180 -14.53 -5.05 -5.25
CA THR A 180 -15.97 -5.04 -5.53
C THR A 180 -16.74 -4.76 -4.26
N GLN A 181 -17.69 -3.82 -4.33
CA GLN A 181 -18.56 -3.44 -3.23
C GLN A 181 -19.87 -4.23 -3.28
N VAL A 182 -19.97 -5.29 -2.49
CA VAL A 182 -21.17 -6.15 -2.47
C VAL A 182 -22.18 -5.79 -1.39
N GLN A 183 -21.85 -4.86 -0.51
CA GLN A 183 -22.65 -4.58 0.70
C GLN A 183 -24.06 -4.10 0.43
N CYS A 184 -24.32 -3.40 -0.69
CA CYS A 184 -25.66 -2.93 -1.05
C CYS A 184 -26.61 -4.10 -1.33
N ALA A 185 -26.09 -5.21 -1.86
CA ALA A 185 -26.85 -6.41 -2.14
C ALA A 185 -27.24 -7.23 -0.89
N ARG A 186 -26.85 -6.79 0.31
CA ARG A 186 -27.28 -7.40 1.58
C ARG A 186 -28.78 -7.20 1.85
N CYS A 187 -29.31 -6.00 1.53
CA CYS A 187 -30.67 -5.63 1.89
C CYS A 187 -31.66 -5.69 0.70
N HIS A 188 -31.18 -5.50 -0.52
CA HIS A 188 -31.93 -5.53 -1.77
C HIS A 188 -30.97 -5.81 -2.93
N ASP A 189 -31.48 -6.24 -4.06
CA ASP A 189 -30.68 -6.38 -5.26
C ASP A 189 -30.01 -5.05 -5.59
N HIS A 190 -28.76 -5.10 -6.08
CA HIS A 190 -27.98 -3.88 -6.32
C HIS A 190 -28.67 -3.00 -7.37
N PRO A 191 -28.87 -1.68 -7.10
CA PRO A 191 -29.72 -0.85 -7.96
C PRO A 191 -29.12 -0.58 -9.35
N TYR A 192 -27.81 -0.77 -9.50
CA TYR A 192 -27.10 -0.41 -10.73
C TYR A 192 -26.30 -1.54 -11.35
N GLU A 193 -26.05 -2.63 -10.62
CA GLU A 193 -25.23 -3.75 -11.06
C GLU A 193 -26.03 -5.05 -11.06
N PRO A 194 -25.65 -6.06 -11.87
CA PRO A 194 -26.33 -7.35 -11.91
C PRO A 194 -25.98 -8.22 -10.69
N LEU A 195 -25.99 -7.61 -9.50
CA LEU A 195 -25.67 -8.24 -8.23
C LEU A 195 -26.91 -8.38 -7.38
N THR A 196 -27.34 -9.61 -7.15
CA THR A 196 -28.54 -9.92 -6.37
C THR A 196 -28.21 -10.21 -4.91
N GLN A 197 -29.23 -10.17 -4.04
CA GLN A 197 -29.08 -10.64 -2.66
C GLN A 197 -28.58 -12.09 -2.60
N VAL A 198 -29.01 -12.95 -3.52
CA VAL A 198 -28.58 -14.35 -3.59
C VAL A 198 -27.08 -14.44 -3.90
N ASP A 199 -26.53 -13.55 -4.71
CA ASP A 199 -25.09 -13.47 -4.97
C ASP A 199 -24.33 -13.07 -3.71
N PHE A 200 -24.80 -12.06 -3.00
CA PHE A 200 -24.21 -11.61 -1.73
C PHE A 200 -24.18 -12.74 -0.68
N PHE A 201 -25.33 -13.35 -0.40
CA PHE A 201 -25.42 -14.44 0.58
C PHE A 201 -24.72 -15.70 0.10
N GLY A 202 -24.62 -15.92 -1.20
CA GLY A 202 -23.80 -16.97 -1.80
C GLY A 202 -22.31 -16.82 -1.47
N VAL A 203 -21.77 -15.61 -1.61
CA VAL A 203 -20.38 -15.30 -1.20
C VAL A 203 -20.22 -15.42 0.32
N ALA A 204 -21.16 -14.90 1.11
CA ALA A 204 -21.14 -15.04 2.57
C ALA A 204 -21.16 -16.50 3.02
N GLY A 205 -21.82 -17.37 2.25
CA GLY A 205 -21.88 -18.82 2.50
C GLY A 205 -20.52 -19.51 2.58
N PHE A 206 -19.49 -18.98 1.91
CA PHE A 206 -18.13 -19.51 2.03
C PHE A 206 -17.53 -19.30 3.43
N PHE A 207 -17.95 -18.25 4.12
CA PHE A 207 -17.43 -17.85 5.44
C PHE A 207 -18.36 -18.24 6.60
N ALA A 208 -19.52 -18.84 6.31
CA ALA A 208 -20.53 -19.22 7.31
C ALA A 208 -20.03 -20.21 8.37
N ARG A 209 -18.97 -20.95 8.05
CA ARG A 209 -18.39 -21.97 8.93
C ARG A 209 -17.19 -21.48 9.72
N ILE A 210 -16.77 -20.22 9.55
CA ILE A 210 -15.68 -19.64 10.32
C ILE A 210 -16.11 -19.51 11.78
N VAL A 211 -15.25 -20.00 12.67
CA VAL A 211 -15.41 -19.92 14.11
C VAL A 211 -14.37 -18.96 14.66
N TYR A 212 -14.83 -17.99 15.41
CA TYR A 212 -13.99 -17.06 16.15
C TYR A 212 -14.35 -17.12 17.64
N GLN A 213 -13.35 -17.20 18.50
CA GLN A 213 -13.51 -17.13 19.94
C GLN A 213 -12.44 -16.22 20.53
N ASP A 214 -12.85 -15.24 21.34
CA ASP A 214 -11.90 -14.45 22.13
C ASP A 214 -11.14 -15.35 23.11
N GLY A 215 -9.83 -15.14 23.18
CA GLY A 215 -8.98 -15.74 24.21
C GLY A 215 -9.05 -14.99 25.54
N ALA A 216 -8.23 -15.43 26.50
CA ALA A 216 -8.10 -14.73 27.78
C ALA A 216 -7.69 -13.27 27.59
N GLY A 217 -8.45 -12.34 28.17
CA GLY A 217 -8.25 -10.88 28.04
C GLY A 217 -9.20 -10.18 27.07
N GLY A 218 -10.16 -10.90 26.47
CA GLY A 218 -11.17 -10.33 25.56
C GLY A 218 -10.56 -9.64 24.34
N PRO A 219 -11.23 -8.60 23.78
CA PRO A 219 -10.77 -7.89 22.58
C PRO A 219 -9.42 -7.17 22.76
N ASN A 220 -9.06 -6.81 23.98
CA ASN A 220 -7.77 -6.20 24.31
C ASN A 220 -6.64 -7.24 24.43
N GLY A 221 -6.97 -8.55 24.49
CA GLY A 221 -6.03 -9.64 24.46
C GLY A 221 -5.53 -9.91 23.05
N ARG A 222 -4.28 -10.39 22.91
CA ARG A 222 -3.71 -10.79 21.61
C ARG A 222 -4.23 -12.15 21.14
N LYS A 223 -4.74 -12.98 22.06
CA LYS A 223 -5.10 -14.37 21.80
C LYS A 223 -6.55 -14.50 21.37
N PHE A 224 -6.77 -15.17 20.29
CA PHE A 224 -8.07 -15.63 19.83
C PHE A 224 -7.91 -17.05 19.27
N LYS A 225 -9.02 -17.77 19.15
CA LYS A 225 -9.07 -19.03 18.41
C LYS A 225 -9.84 -18.78 17.12
N LEU A 226 -9.26 -19.23 16.02
CA LEU A 226 -9.88 -19.20 14.70
C LEU A 226 -9.88 -20.63 14.14
N GLY A 227 -10.96 -21.00 13.47
CA GLY A 227 -11.08 -22.27 12.79
C GLY A 227 -12.30 -22.32 11.88
N GLU A 228 -12.59 -23.49 11.33
CA GLU A 228 -13.73 -23.69 10.45
C GLU A 228 -14.47 -24.96 10.85
N LYS A 229 -15.79 -24.90 10.94
CA LYS A 229 -16.69 -26.04 11.18
C LYS A 229 -16.96 -26.81 9.90
N SER A 230 -17.41 -28.05 10.04
CA SER A 230 -17.90 -28.85 8.91
C SER A 230 -19.35 -28.50 8.52
N THR A 231 -20.11 -27.88 9.42
CA THR A 231 -21.54 -27.54 9.26
C THR A 231 -21.81 -26.05 9.48
N GLY A 232 -22.89 -25.58 8.94
CA GLY A 232 -23.36 -24.20 9.08
C GLY A 232 -23.57 -23.53 7.72
N ASP A 233 -24.68 -22.81 7.62
CA ASP A 233 -25.09 -22.07 6.43
C ASP A 233 -25.52 -20.66 6.83
N VAL A 234 -25.42 -19.70 5.92
CA VAL A 234 -26.11 -18.43 6.03
C VAL A 234 -27.57 -18.65 5.69
N LEU A 235 -28.46 -18.05 6.46
CA LEU A 235 -29.92 -18.14 6.25
C LEU A 235 -30.43 -16.86 5.58
N PHE A 236 -31.15 -17.00 4.50
CA PHE A 236 -31.78 -15.90 3.78
C PHE A 236 -33.29 -15.99 3.86
N VAL A 237 -33.94 -14.93 4.30
CA VAL A 237 -35.38 -14.85 4.51
C VAL A 237 -36.17 -14.15 3.38
N GLY A 238 -35.48 -13.84 2.28
CA GLY A 238 -36.05 -12.99 1.22
C GLY A 238 -35.78 -11.50 1.51
N SER A 239 -36.44 -10.61 0.75
CA SER A 239 -36.37 -9.18 1.01
C SER A 239 -36.78 -8.86 2.43
N GLN A 240 -36.08 -7.97 3.13
CA GLN A 240 -36.45 -7.55 4.49
C GLN A 240 -37.90 -7.00 4.58
N LYS A 241 -38.43 -6.48 3.46
CA LYS A 241 -39.82 -6.03 3.38
C LYS A 241 -40.84 -7.17 3.51
N ASP A 242 -40.46 -8.38 3.11
CA ASP A 242 -41.32 -9.55 3.07
C ASP A 242 -41.09 -10.50 4.26
N ALA A 243 -40.00 -10.27 5.03
CA ALA A 243 -39.66 -11.11 6.17
C ALA A 243 -40.67 -10.93 7.33
N LYS A 244 -41.31 -12.01 7.76
CA LYS A 244 -42.17 -12.01 8.93
C LYS A 244 -41.36 -12.18 10.21
N PRO A 245 -41.69 -11.49 11.31
CA PRO A 245 -41.06 -11.70 12.60
C PRO A 245 -41.05 -13.18 12.99
N GLY A 246 -39.87 -13.70 13.35
CA GLY A 246 -39.65 -15.11 13.74
C GLY A 246 -39.55 -16.11 12.57
N GLN A 247 -39.62 -15.66 11.33
CA GLN A 247 -39.39 -16.50 10.15
C GLN A 247 -37.91 -16.93 10.12
N LYS A 248 -37.66 -18.25 10.04
CA LYS A 248 -36.32 -18.79 9.77
C LYS A 248 -36.10 -18.76 8.26
N GLY A 249 -34.94 -18.20 7.85
CA GLY A 249 -34.55 -18.18 6.44
C GLY A 249 -34.16 -19.55 5.90
N GLU A 250 -34.14 -19.66 4.59
CA GLU A 250 -33.66 -20.85 3.90
C GLU A 250 -32.11 -20.84 3.81
N PRO A 251 -31.48 -22.02 3.94
CA PRO A 251 -30.02 -22.11 3.80
C PRO A 251 -29.55 -21.72 2.39
N VAL A 252 -28.62 -20.78 2.30
CA VAL A 252 -28.02 -20.41 1.03
C VAL A 252 -26.75 -21.20 0.81
N LYS A 253 -26.66 -21.91 -0.31
CA LYS A 253 -25.45 -22.60 -0.72
C LYS A 253 -24.38 -21.60 -1.17
N PRO A 254 -23.09 -21.82 -0.82
CA PRO A 254 -22.02 -20.98 -1.31
C PRO A 254 -22.06 -20.88 -2.84
N LYS A 255 -21.91 -19.65 -3.33
CA LYS A 255 -21.91 -19.33 -4.75
C LYS A 255 -20.77 -18.35 -5.02
N PHE A 256 -19.93 -18.64 -6.01
CA PHE A 256 -18.91 -17.70 -6.45
C PHE A 256 -19.56 -16.45 -7.05
N LEU A 257 -18.95 -15.30 -6.85
CA LEU A 257 -19.48 -14.06 -7.38
C LEU A 257 -19.57 -14.14 -8.90
N PHE A 258 -20.78 -13.96 -9.45
CA PHE A 258 -21.11 -14.15 -10.86
C PHE A 258 -20.75 -15.53 -11.44
N GLY A 259 -20.59 -16.53 -10.57
CA GLY A 259 -20.22 -17.90 -10.96
C GLY A 259 -21.23 -18.95 -10.44
N ASP A 260 -20.78 -20.18 -10.43
CA ASP A 260 -21.57 -21.33 -10.04
C ASP A 260 -21.65 -21.51 -8.52
N LYS A 261 -22.65 -22.30 -8.08
CA LYS A 261 -22.73 -22.78 -6.70
C LYS A 261 -21.62 -23.77 -6.43
N LEU A 262 -21.06 -23.72 -5.20
CA LEU A 262 -20.07 -24.69 -4.75
C LEU A 262 -20.70 -26.07 -4.63
N ALA A 263 -20.09 -27.06 -5.28
CA ALA A 263 -20.40 -28.46 -5.05
C ALA A 263 -19.74 -28.93 -3.75
N GLU A 264 -20.54 -29.42 -2.80
CA GLU A 264 -20.05 -29.90 -1.50
C GLU A 264 -20.27 -31.40 -1.36
N PRO A 265 -19.33 -32.13 -0.76
CA PRO A 265 -19.54 -33.53 -0.41
C PRO A 265 -20.63 -33.65 0.68
N VAL A 266 -21.40 -34.72 0.61
CA VAL A 266 -22.37 -35.05 1.66
C VAL A 266 -21.60 -35.52 2.90
N LEU A 267 -21.94 -34.98 4.06
CA LEU A 267 -21.37 -35.44 5.32
C LEU A 267 -21.80 -36.89 5.64
N PRO A 268 -20.95 -37.68 6.27
CA PRO A 268 -21.31 -39.03 6.68
C PRO A 268 -22.58 -39.07 7.53
N ALA A 269 -23.40 -40.12 7.37
CA ALA A 269 -24.55 -40.32 8.19
C ALA A 269 -24.17 -40.35 9.69
N GLY A 270 -24.92 -39.55 10.50
CA GLY A 270 -24.62 -39.44 11.93
C GLY A 270 -23.42 -38.53 12.31
N PHE A 271 -22.87 -37.79 11.37
CA PHE A 271 -21.82 -36.80 11.68
C PHE A 271 -22.29 -35.85 12.78
N LYS A 272 -21.42 -35.67 13.78
CA LYS A 272 -21.62 -34.67 14.85
C LYS A 272 -20.45 -33.72 14.87
N GLU A 273 -20.75 -32.42 14.83
CA GLU A 273 -19.75 -31.37 14.99
C GLU A 273 -19.10 -31.49 16.39
N PRO A 274 -17.78 -31.41 16.51
CA PRO A 274 -17.12 -31.33 17.81
C PRO A 274 -17.62 -30.15 18.63
N ASP A 275 -17.73 -30.34 19.96
CA ASP A 275 -18.02 -29.21 20.86
C ASP A 275 -16.82 -28.26 20.94
N LEU A 276 -16.94 -27.16 20.25
CA LEU A 276 -15.87 -26.16 20.13
C LEU A 276 -15.50 -25.46 21.45
N LYS A 277 -16.35 -25.59 22.49
CA LYS A 277 -16.04 -25.07 23.82
C LYS A 277 -15.06 -25.94 24.60
N THR A 278 -15.02 -27.22 24.29
CA THR A 278 -14.21 -28.21 25.00
C THR A 278 -12.91 -28.55 24.29
N VAL A 279 -12.80 -28.30 22.98
CA VAL A 279 -11.58 -28.60 22.24
C VAL A 279 -10.51 -27.51 22.42
N LYS A 280 -9.26 -27.95 22.60
CA LYS A 280 -8.11 -27.03 22.70
C LYS A 280 -7.86 -26.31 21.39
N GLU A 281 -7.95 -27.00 20.29
CA GLU A 281 -7.81 -26.51 18.92
C GLU A 281 -9.03 -26.92 18.11
N ILE A 282 -9.52 -26.05 17.23
CA ILE A 282 -10.65 -26.34 16.36
C ILE A 282 -10.16 -27.28 15.25
N PRO A 283 -10.70 -28.51 15.15
CA PRO A 283 -10.29 -29.44 14.12
C PRO A 283 -10.55 -28.87 12.71
N LYS A 284 -9.63 -29.11 11.78
CA LYS A 284 -9.86 -28.77 10.38
C LYS A 284 -10.97 -29.64 9.80
N PRO A 285 -11.94 -29.06 9.08
CA PRO A 285 -12.95 -29.86 8.38
C PRO A 285 -12.32 -30.65 7.24
N ALA A 286 -12.89 -31.80 6.91
CA ALA A 286 -12.45 -32.60 5.74
C ALA A 286 -12.68 -31.85 4.41
N PHE A 287 -13.63 -30.91 4.41
CA PHE A 287 -13.93 -30.02 3.28
C PHE A 287 -14.08 -28.57 3.78
N SER A 288 -13.20 -27.71 3.35
CA SER A 288 -13.17 -26.29 3.71
C SER A 288 -13.82 -25.44 2.61
N ARG A 289 -14.93 -24.76 2.91
CA ARG A 289 -15.53 -23.77 2.01
C ARG A 289 -14.60 -22.60 1.78
N LYS A 290 -13.95 -22.14 2.83
CA LYS A 290 -12.99 -21.05 2.80
C LYS A 290 -11.82 -21.35 1.85
N GLU A 291 -11.23 -22.54 1.93
CA GLU A 291 -10.15 -22.94 1.00
C GLU A 291 -10.64 -22.97 -0.45
N LYS A 292 -11.85 -23.45 -0.73
CA LYS A 292 -12.44 -23.45 -2.08
C LYS A 292 -12.64 -22.05 -2.63
N PHE A 293 -13.03 -21.11 -1.79
CA PHE A 293 -13.11 -19.70 -2.18
C PHE A 293 -11.72 -19.15 -2.53
N VAL A 294 -10.73 -19.41 -1.70
CA VAL A 294 -9.35 -18.94 -1.92
C VAL A 294 -8.75 -19.55 -3.19
N GLU A 295 -8.93 -20.86 -3.41
CA GLU A 295 -8.50 -21.52 -4.65
C GLU A 295 -9.09 -20.85 -5.90
N TRP A 296 -10.37 -20.48 -5.86
CA TRP A 296 -11.04 -19.77 -6.95
C TRP A 296 -10.53 -18.33 -7.09
N LEU A 297 -10.40 -17.61 -5.97
CA LEU A 297 -10.04 -16.19 -5.96
C LEU A 297 -8.68 -15.94 -6.63
N VAL A 298 -7.67 -16.72 -6.29
CA VAL A 298 -6.29 -16.48 -6.72
C VAL A 298 -5.93 -17.16 -8.05
N LYS A 299 -6.90 -17.74 -8.75
CA LYS A 299 -6.64 -18.27 -10.09
C LYS A 299 -6.22 -17.16 -11.06
N PRO A 300 -5.27 -17.43 -11.97
CA PRO A 300 -4.87 -16.48 -13.01
C PRO A 300 -6.05 -15.94 -13.84
N GLU A 301 -7.06 -16.77 -14.05
CA GLU A 301 -8.26 -16.46 -14.84
C GLU A 301 -9.34 -15.72 -14.02
N ASN A 302 -9.16 -15.54 -12.72
CA ASN A 302 -10.13 -14.84 -11.90
C ASN A 302 -10.27 -13.38 -12.36
N PRO A 303 -11.48 -12.91 -12.69
CA PRO A 303 -11.67 -11.59 -13.31
C PRO A 303 -11.46 -10.41 -12.34
N PHE A 304 -11.36 -10.66 -11.04
CA PHE A 304 -11.29 -9.63 -10.01
C PHE A 304 -9.90 -9.46 -9.41
N PHE A 305 -9.27 -10.56 -9.02
CA PHE A 305 -8.11 -10.57 -8.12
C PHE A 305 -6.92 -9.75 -8.65
N ALA A 306 -6.45 -10.08 -9.85
CA ALA A 306 -5.32 -9.38 -10.46
C ALA A 306 -5.66 -7.91 -10.75
N ARG A 307 -6.87 -7.63 -11.20
CA ARG A 307 -7.34 -6.26 -11.49
C ARG A 307 -7.40 -5.41 -10.22
N ALA A 308 -7.92 -5.96 -9.12
CA ALA A 308 -7.97 -5.27 -7.82
C ALA A 308 -6.57 -4.93 -7.31
N ALA A 309 -5.63 -5.88 -7.39
CA ALA A 309 -4.25 -5.68 -6.99
C ALA A 309 -3.55 -4.59 -7.83
N VAL A 310 -3.65 -4.69 -9.16
CA VAL A 310 -3.04 -3.73 -10.10
C VAL A 310 -3.61 -2.33 -9.89
N ASN A 311 -4.94 -2.19 -9.81
CA ASN A 311 -5.59 -0.90 -9.62
C ASN A 311 -5.18 -0.23 -8.29
N ARG A 312 -5.07 -1.02 -7.22
CA ARG A 312 -4.67 -0.51 -5.90
C ARG A 312 -3.19 -0.11 -5.86
N LEU A 313 -2.30 -0.92 -6.44
CA LEU A 313 -0.89 -0.57 -6.55
C LEU A 313 -0.68 0.66 -7.44
N TRP A 314 -1.39 0.76 -8.56
CA TRP A 314 -1.38 1.97 -9.37
C TRP A 314 -1.82 3.19 -8.55
N ALA A 315 -2.95 3.09 -7.83
CA ALA A 315 -3.47 4.18 -7.02
C ALA A 315 -2.52 4.60 -5.89
N GLN A 316 -1.79 3.66 -5.29
CA GLN A 316 -0.79 3.94 -4.25
C GLN A 316 0.26 4.94 -4.74
N TYR A 317 0.78 4.75 -5.95
CA TYR A 317 1.88 5.57 -6.49
C TYR A 317 1.40 6.75 -7.34
N MET A 318 0.28 6.59 -8.04
CA MET A 318 -0.27 7.64 -8.92
C MET A 318 -1.31 8.51 -8.22
N GLY A 319 -1.68 8.18 -6.98
CA GLY A 319 -2.65 8.90 -6.17
C GLY A 319 -4.11 8.73 -6.58
N ARG A 320 -4.39 8.01 -7.68
CA ARG A 320 -5.73 7.66 -8.16
C ARG A 320 -5.66 6.34 -8.92
N GLY A 321 -6.67 5.48 -8.77
CA GLY A 321 -6.79 4.26 -9.56
C GLY A 321 -7.07 4.54 -11.04
N LEU A 322 -6.73 3.58 -11.91
CA LEU A 322 -7.25 3.54 -13.29
C LEU A 322 -8.77 3.43 -13.27
N VAL A 323 -9.31 2.66 -12.33
CA VAL A 323 -10.71 2.68 -11.90
C VAL A 323 -10.77 3.39 -10.54
N HIS A 324 -11.71 4.32 -10.36
CA HIS A 324 -11.83 5.09 -9.13
C HIS A 324 -13.29 5.30 -8.75
N PRO A 325 -13.71 4.98 -7.53
CA PRO A 325 -12.91 4.49 -6.38
C PRO A 325 -12.18 3.17 -6.63
N VAL A 326 -11.08 2.93 -5.91
CA VAL A 326 -10.19 1.78 -6.17
C VAL A 326 -10.82 0.42 -5.87
N ASP A 327 -11.87 0.39 -5.07
CA ASP A 327 -12.63 -0.78 -4.63
C ASP A 327 -14.00 -0.91 -5.32
N ASP A 328 -14.18 -0.22 -6.45
CA ASP A 328 -15.41 -0.21 -7.25
C ASP A 328 -15.13 -0.59 -8.71
N LEU A 329 -14.64 -1.83 -8.89
CA LEU A 329 -14.37 -2.43 -10.22
C LEU A 329 -15.66 -2.97 -10.85
N SER A 330 -16.68 -2.15 -10.93
CA SER A 330 -17.95 -2.50 -11.55
C SER A 330 -17.93 -2.30 -13.07
N GLU A 331 -18.85 -2.93 -13.79
CA GLU A 331 -18.99 -2.77 -15.24
C GLU A 331 -19.35 -1.33 -15.64
N LYS A 332 -19.98 -0.58 -14.73
CA LYS A 332 -20.37 0.82 -14.96
C LYS A 332 -19.29 1.83 -14.63
N ASN A 333 -18.22 1.39 -13.98
CA ASN A 333 -17.11 2.23 -13.61
C ASN A 333 -15.90 1.89 -14.49
N GLU A 334 -15.93 2.40 -15.72
CA GLU A 334 -14.91 2.11 -16.73
C GLU A 334 -13.53 2.65 -16.31
N PRO A 335 -12.46 1.90 -16.61
CA PRO A 335 -11.11 2.39 -16.42
C PRO A 335 -10.83 3.65 -17.27
N SER A 336 -10.12 4.60 -16.73
CA SER A 336 -9.68 5.79 -17.48
C SER A 336 -8.78 5.45 -18.68
N HIS A 337 -8.05 4.33 -18.60
CA HIS A 337 -7.18 3.80 -19.63
C HIS A 337 -7.40 2.28 -19.75
N PRO A 338 -8.43 1.81 -20.49
CA PRO A 338 -8.84 0.41 -20.49
C PRO A 338 -7.76 -0.56 -21.03
N GLU A 339 -7.07 -0.17 -22.11
CA GLU A 339 -6.01 -0.99 -22.71
C GLU A 339 -4.80 -1.12 -21.78
N LEU A 340 -4.40 -0.02 -21.14
CA LEU A 340 -3.36 -0.03 -20.13
C LEU A 340 -3.71 -0.95 -18.97
N PHE A 341 -4.91 -0.81 -18.42
CA PHE A 341 -5.35 -1.63 -17.30
C PHE A 341 -5.37 -3.12 -17.63
N THR A 342 -5.84 -3.46 -18.83
CA THR A 342 -5.85 -4.83 -19.31
C THR A 342 -4.43 -5.37 -19.47
N THR A 343 -3.53 -4.60 -20.06
CA THR A 343 -2.13 -5.00 -20.28
C THR A 343 -1.40 -5.17 -18.96
N MET A 344 -1.50 -4.21 -18.04
CA MET A 344 -0.89 -4.31 -16.72
C MET A 344 -1.37 -5.54 -15.94
N THR A 345 -2.67 -5.83 -16.02
CA THR A 345 -3.26 -7.01 -15.37
C THR A 345 -2.70 -8.31 -15.95
N LYS A 346 -2.64 -8.45 -17.27
CA LYS A 346 -2.07 -9.62 -17.95
C LYS A 346 -0.59 -9.82 -17.61
N GLU A 347 0.20 -8.75 -17.68
CA GLU A 347 1.62 -8.79 -17.35
C GLU A 347 1.86 -9.16 -15.87
N PHE A 348 1.05 -8.64 -14.95
CA PHE A 348 1.15 -8.97 -13.54
C PHE A 348 0.89 -10.46 -13.27
N VAL A 349 -0.11 -11.04 -13.95
CA VAL A 349 -0.38 -12.49 -13.90
C VAL A 349 0.76 -13.27 -14.53
N ALA A 350 1.25 -12.87 -15.71
CA ALA A 350 2.36 -13.52 -16.42
C ALA A 350 3.65 -13.52 -15.58
N ARG A 351 3.88 -12.47 -14.78
CA ARG A 351 4.98 -12.33 -13.82
C ARG A 351 4.68 -12.98 -12.45
N LYS A 352 3.70 -13.88 -12.40
CA LYS A 352 3.34 -14.64 -11.18
C LYS A 352 3.06 -13.73 -9.98
N PHE A 353 2.31 -12.66 -10.21
CA PHE A 353 1.90 -11.70 -9.18
C PHE A 353 3.07 -11.04 -8.43
N ASP A 354 4.17 -10.73 -9.13
CA ASP A 354 5.34 -10.06 -8.58
C ASP A 354 5.05 -8.58 -8.32
N VAL A 355 4.80 -8.23 -7.05
CA VAL A 355 4.47 -6.86 -6.61
C VAL A 355 5.66 -5.92 -6.79
N ARG A 356 6.88 -6.36 -6.47
CA ARG A 356 8.09 -5.53 -6.56
C ARG A 356 8.37 -5.14 -8.01
N TRP A 357 8.22 -6.08 -8.93
CA TRP A 357 8.34 -5.81 -10.35
C TRP A 357 7.28 -4.80 -10.82
N LEU A 358 6.02 -4.97 -10.45
CA LEU A 358 4.97 -4.04 -10.86
C LEU A 358 5.21 -2.62 -10.32
N ILE A 359 5.58 -2.49 -9.05
CA ILE A 359 5.95 -1.20 -8.45
C ILE A 359 7.11 -0.59 -9.23
N ARG A 360 8.16 -1.37 -9.52
CA ARG A 360 9.33 -0.92 -10.29
C ARG A 360 8.94 -0.34 -11.66
N GLU A 361 8.06 -1.01 -12.38
CA GLU A 361 7.60 -0.54 -13.69
C GLU A 361 6.76 0.74 -13.59
N ILE A 362 5.87 0.84 -12.60
CA ILE A 362 5.07 2.05 -12.36
C ILE A 362 5.97 3.26 -12.07
N VAL A 363 6.87 3.16 -11.07
CA VAL A 363 7.66 4.32 -10.62
C VAL A 363 8.81 4.68 -11.58
N ASN A 364 9.20 3.80 -12.51
CA ASN A 364 10.12 4.11 -13.60
C ASN A 364 9.42 4.77 -14.81
N SER A 365 8.08 4.77 -14.88
CA SER A 365 7.35 5.39 -15.98
C SER A 365 7.48 6.92 -15.98
N GLN A 366 7.40 7.54 -17.15
CA GLN A 366 7.34 9.00 -17.27
C GLN A 366 6.11 9.56 -16.56
N ALA A 367 4.99 8.83 -16.58
CA ALA A 367 3.75 9.21 -15.92
C ALA A 367 3.93 9.44 -14.40
N TYR A 368 4.72 8.60 -13.72
CA TYR A 368 5.05 8.81 -12.31
C TYR A 368 6.01 9.99 -12.10
N GLN A 369 6.89 10.24 -13.07
CA GLN A 369 7.97 11.23 -12.94
C GLN A 369 7.58 12.65 -13.39
N VAL A 370 6.30 12.91 -13.63
CA VAL A 370 5.82 14.27 -13.93
C VAL A 370 5.86 15.17 -12.69
N ALA A 371 5.94 16.48 -12.92
CA ALA A 371 5.86 17.48 -11.86
C ALA A 371 4.43 17.64 -11.34
N ASP A 372 4.31 18.18 -10.13
CA ASP A 372 3.05 18.64 -9.54
C ASP A 372 2.71 20.08 -9.95
N GLU A 373 3.63 20.77 -10.61
CA GLU A 373 3.52 22.14 -11.12
C GLU A 373 3.44 22.17 -12.66
N GLY A 374 2.90 23.23 -13.23
CA GLY A 374 2.90 23.47 -14.67
C GLY A 374 1.57 23.98 -15.21
N PRO A 375 1.45 24.17 -16.53
CA PRO A 375 0.28 24.78 -17.18
C PRO A 375 -0.98 23.89 -17.22
N ILE A 376 -1.02 22.81 -16.44
CA ILE A 376 -2.06 21.76 -16.48
C ILE A 376 -3.00 21.87 -15.27
N ALA A 377 -3.17 23.07 -14.68
CA ALA A 377 -3.94 23.24 -13.45
C ALA A 377 -5.38 22.68 -13.52
N ASP A 378 -5.99 22.67 -14.68
CA ASP A 378 -7.39 22.26 -14.89
C ASP A 378 -7.56 20.86 -15.51
N ALA A 379 -6.47 20.10 -15.67
CA ALA A 379 -6.56 18.76 -16.23
C ALA A 379 -7.24 17.79 -15.27
N HIS A 380 -8.20 17.01 -15.78
CA HIS A 380 -8.85 15.97 -14.96
C HIS A 380 -7.83 14.98 -14.42
N PRO A 381 -7.88 14.62 -13.11
CA PRO A 381 -6.88 13.75 -12.47
C PRO A 381 -6.68 12.39 -13.13
N SER A 382 -7.69 11.89 -13.88
CA SER A 382 -7.60 10.61 -14.60
C SER A 382 -6.62 10.62 -15.79
N HIS A 383 -6.16 11.79 -16.24
CA HIS A 383 -5.15 11.88 -17.29
C HIS A 383 -3.72 11.66 -16.79
N PHE A 384 -3.49 11.65 -15.47
CA PHE A 384 -2.15 11.51 -14.87
C PHE A 384 -1.10 12.47 -15.46
N GLY A 385 -1.55 13.62 -15.95
CA GLY A 385 -0.67 14.63 -16.57
C GLY A 385 0.04 15.52 -15.54
N ARG A 386 -0.25 15.34 -14.27
CA ARG A 386 0.32 16.05 -13.13
C ARG A 386 0.44 15.09 -11.96
N ALA A 387 1.55 15.13 -11.24
CA ALA A 387 1.68 14.38 -10.02
C ALA A 387 0.66 14.84 -8.97
N ARG A 388 0.03 13.89 -8.30
CA ARG A 388 -0.91 14.21 -7.23
C ARG A 388 -0.16 14.62 -5.98
N VAL A 389 -0.49 15.80 -5.47
CA VAL A 389 -0.06 16.25 -4.15
C VAL A 389 -0.91 15.53 -3.10
N ARG A 390 -0.28 14.86 -2.15
CA ARG A 390 -0.93 14.23 -1.01
C ARG A 390 -0.26 14.62 0.30
N PRO A 391 -1.00 14.71 1.42
CA PRO A 391 -0.37 14.88 2.71
C PRO A 391 0.49 13.67 3.07
N LEU A 392 1.49 13.88 3.92
CA LEU A 392 2.19 12.79 4.58
C LEU A 392 1.23 12.08 5.53
N THR A 393 1.28 10.76 5.57
CA THR A 393 0.66 10.01 6.66
C THR A 393 1.34 10.35 7.99
N VAL A 394 0.70 10.01 9.11
CA VAL A 394 1.30 10.23 10.44
C VAL A 394 2.68 9.60 10.55
N GLU A 395 2.80 8.37 10.07
CA GLU A 395 4.02 7.59 10.10
C GLU A 395 5.11 8.20 9.22
N GLU A 396 4.76 8.63 8.00
CA GLU A 396 5.66 9.33 7.09
C GLU A 396 6.12 10.66 7.66
N TYR A 397 5.21 11.44 8.27
CA TYR A 397 5.55 12.72 8.87
C TYR A 397 6.57 12.54 10.01
N VAL A 398 6.30 11.63 10.95
CA VAL A 398 7.22 11.37 12.06
C VAL A 398 8.56 10.84 11.57
N ALA A 399 8.57 9.92 10.61
CA ALA A 399 9.79 9.40 10.02
C ALA A 399 10.57 10.51 9.29
N ALA A 400 9.88 11.41 8.58
CA ALA A 400 10.49 12.54 7.91
C ALA A 400 11.13 13.53 8.91
N VAL A 401 10.43 13.88 10.00
CA VAL A 401 11.00 14.74 11.05
C VAL A 401 12.21 14.08 11.69
N LYS A 402 12.12 12.80 12.07
CA LYS A 402 13.26 12.05 12.65
C LYS A 402 14.47 12.04 11.73
N THR A 403 14.26 11.82 10.43
CA THR A 403 15.33 11.83 9.44
C THR A 403 15.91 13.23 9.25
N ALA A 404 15.06 14.26 9.14
CA ALA A 404 15.48 15.65 8.96
C ALA A 404 16.42 16.14 10.06
N VAL A 405 16.16 15.71 11.31
CA VAL A 405 16.91 16.19 12.48
C VAL A 405 17.97 15.20 12.99
N ASP A 406 18.22 14.07 12.29
CA ASP A 406 19.11 13.00 12.73
C ASP A 406 18.76 12.45 14.13
N TYR A 407 17.46 12.34 14.43
CA TYR A 407 16.97 12.02 15.77
C TYR A 407 17.46 10.68 16.29
N ASP A 408 17.44 9.64 15.47
CA ASP A 408 17.81 8.28 15.88
C ASP A 408 19.34 8.15 16.13
N ALA A 409 20.15 8.95 15.44
CA ALA A 409 21.59 9.00 15.68
C ALA A 409 21.93 9.59 17.06
N ALA A 410 21.18 10.62 17.46
CA ALA A 410 21.33 11.25 18.78
C ALA A 410 20.62 10.49 19.90
N ASN A 411 19.68 9.58 19.57
CA ASN A 411 18.88 8.81 20.53
C ASN A 411 18.86 7.31 20.17
N PRO A 412 19.98 6.59 20.24
CA PRO A 412 20.07 5.20 19.78
C PRO A 412 19.08 4.24 20.48
N MET A 413 18.74 4.51 21.73
CA MET A 413 17.76 3.71 22.52
C MET A 413 16.32 3.87 22.04
N ALA A 414 16.02 4.96 21.32
CA ALA A 414 14.70 5.24 20.75
C ALA A 414 14.61 4.86 19.25
N LYS A 415 15.68 4.27 18.70
CA LYS A 415 15.74 3.91 17.28
C LYS A 415 14.55 3.04 16.85
N GLY A 416 13.87 3.46 15.80
CA GLY A 416 12.71 2.74 15.27
C GLY A 416 11.43 2.87 16.09
N LYS A 417 11.43 3.53 17.25
CA LYS A 417 10.23 3.77 18.07
C LYS A 417 9.68 5.17 17.81
N LEU A 418 8.36 5.26 17.71
CA LEU A 418 7.69 6.56 17.76
C LEU A 418 7.76 7.10 19.20
N PRO A 419 7.94 8.41 19.39
CA PRO A 419 7.78 9.02 20.73
C PRO A 419 6.38 8.73 21.29
N GLY A 420 6.29 8.14 22.46
CA GLY A 420 5.13 7.56 23.15
C GLY A 420 3.73 8.10 22.82
N ALA A 421 3.26 9.11 23.55
CA ALA A 421 1.91 9.69 23.38
C ALA A 421 1.65 10.32 22.00
N MET A 422 2.71 10.74 21.28
CA MET A 422 2.63 11.34 19.97
C MET A 422 1.98 10.41 18.96
N SER A 423 2.39 9.14 18.90
CA SER A 423 1.87 8.19 17.93
C SER A 423 0.39 7.89 18.13
N GLU A 424 -0.05 7.75 19.38
CA GLU A 424 -1.44 7.41 19.68
C GLU A 424 -2.39 8.57 19.38
N TYR A 425 -2.03 9.79 19.79
CA TYR A 425 -2.82 10.98 19.50
C TYR A 425 -2.87 11.26 17.98
N MET A 426 -1.72 11.25 17.31
CA MET A 426 -1.66 11.51 15.87
C MET A 426 -2.42 10.45 15.07
N LEU A 427 -2.26 9.17 15.37
CA LEU A 427 -2.99 8.09 14.70
C LEU A 427 -4.51 8.18 14.89
N ARG A 428 -4.95 8.70 16.04
CA ARG A 428 -6.37 8.85 16.33
C ARG A 428 -7.01 10.04 15.61
N PHE A 429 -6.29 11.15 15.46
CA PHE A 429 -6.87 12.43 15.01
C PHE A 429 -6.38 12.89 13.64
N LEU A 430 -5.22 12.42 13.17
CA LEU A 430 -4.62 12.85 11.91
C LEU A 430 -4.62 11.74 10.84
N GLY A 431 -5.04 10.54 11.20
CA GLY A 431 -5.06 9.41 10.27
C GLY A 431 -6.15 9.58 9.22
N GLU A 432 -5.79 9.82 7.98
CA GLU A 432 -6.72 9.74 6.86
C GLU A 432 -7.17 8.32 6.60
N PRO A 433 -8.45 8.13 6.18
CA PRO A 433 -8.87 6.83 5.66
C PRO A 433 -8.12 6.53 4.37
N PHE A 434 -7.42 5.42 4.32
CA PHE A 434 -6.65 4.96 3.16
C PHE A 434 -7.55 4.18 2.17
N ASP A 435 -8.78 4.66 1.96
CA ASP A 435 -9.79 3.98 1.13
C ASP A 435 -9.89 4.52 -0.31
N GLY A 436 -8.95 5.38 -0.71
CA GLY A 436 -8.94 6.00 -2.04
C GLY A 436 -9.94 7.13 -2.23
N ARG A 437 -10.65 7.54 -1.18
CA ARG A 437 -11.58 8.66 -1.18
C ARG A 437 -10.90 9.98 -0.79
N GLY A 438 -9.65 10.13 -1.14
CA GLY A 438 -8.74 11.13 -0.66
C GLY A 438 -9.06 12.58 -0.98
N ASP A 439 -10.10 13.13 -0.40
CA ASP A 439 -10.19 14.57 -0.22
C ASP A 439 -9.57 14.92 1.12
N PHE A 440 -8.35 15.46 1.07
CA PHE A 440 -7.65 15.93 2.25
C PHE A 440 -8.45 17.03 2.93
N GLN A 441 -8.84 16.81 4.16
CA GLN A 441 -9.36 17.85 5.05
C GLN A 441 -8.39 18.05 6.20
N ALA A 442 -7.56 19.10 6.11
CA ALA A 442 -6.77 19.54 7.25
C ALA A 442 -7.72 19.94 8.38
N SER A 443 -7.56 19.33 9.55
CA SER A 443 -8.32 19.72 10.73
C SER A 443 -7.59 20.83 11.50
N LEU A 444 -8.34 21.73 12.13
CA LEU A 444 -7.78 22.70 13.06
C LEU A 444 -7.00 21.99 14.20
N SER A 445 -7.49 20.85 14.66
CA SER A 445 -6.83 20.03 15.69
C SER A 445 -5.47 19.54 15.24
N GLU A 446 -5.34 19.09 13.98
CA GLU A 446 -4.05 18.72 13.39
C GLU A 446 -3.09 19.89 13.38
N HIS A 447 -3.52 21.02 12.87
CA HIS A 447 -2.69 22.23 12.78
C HIS A 447 -2.21 22.67 14.18
N LEU A 448 -3.11 22.72 15.16
CA LEU A 448 -2.78 23.08 16.53
C LEU A 448 -1.80 22.08 17.17
N TYR A 449 -1.99 20.79 16.94
CA TYR A 449 -1.08 19.77 17.45
C TYR A 449 0.32 19.90 16.85
N LEU A 450 0.44 19.98 15.54
CA LEU A 450 1.73 20.07 14.86
C LEU A 450 2.51 21.34 15.27
N ASN A 451 1.82 22.43 15.55
CA ASN A 451 2.46 23.69 15.93
C ASN A 451 2.79 23.80 17.42
N ASN A 452 2.08 23.09 18.31
CA ASN A 452 2.19 23.28 19.76
C ASN A 452 2.58 22.00 20.54
N SER A 453 2.81 20.88 19.84
CA SER A 453 3.16 19.62 20.51
C SER A 453 4.52 19.69 21.19
N ALA A 454 4.53 19.34 22.47
CA ALA A 454 5.77 19.22 23.24
C ALA A 454 6.69 18.12 22.67
N GLU A 455 6.12 17.06 22.11
CA GLU A 455 6.84 15.95 21.51
C GLU A 455 7.60 16.40 20.25
N ILE A 456 6.94 17.18 19.38
CA ILE A 456 7.60 17.75 18.19
C ILE A 456 8.68 18.74 18.61
N ALA A 457 8.38 19.62 19.57
CA ALA A 457 9.36 20.56 20.12
C ALA A 457 10.59 19.84 20.69
N GLN A 458 10.38 18.72 21.39
CA GLN A 458 11.46 17.90 21.93
C GLN A 458 12.30 17.24 20.82
N MET A 459 11.68 16.79 19.72
CA MET A 459 12.40 16.17 18.60
C MET A 459 13.35 17.14 17.91
N ILE A 460 12.93 18.40 17.77
CA ILE A 460 13.72 19.45 17.07
C ILE A 460 14.65 20.23 18.00
N THR A 461 14.65 19.92 19.32
CA THR A 461 15.56 20.58 20.28
C THR A 461 17.02 20.26 19.91
N PRO A 462 17.89 21.30 19.79
CA PRO A 462 19.29 21.10 19.49
C PRO A 462 19.99 20.20 20.52
N LYS A 463 20.61 19.13 20.03
CA LYS A 463 21.43 18.21 20.81
C LYS A 463 22.66 17.84 20.00
N LYS A 464 23.74 17.44 20.66
CA LYS A 464 24.93 16.94 19.98
C LYS A 464 24.56 15.80 19.01
N GLY A 465 25.00 15.91 17.76
CA GLY A 465 24.72 14.93 16.70
C GLY A 465 23.38 15.11 15.99
N THR A 466 22.49 16.01 16.44
CA THR A 466 21.29 16.38 15.68
C THR A 466 21.58 17.52 14.70
N LEU A 467 20.72 17.70 13.69
CA LEU A 467 20.78 18.86 12.79
C LEU A 467 20.86 20.16 13.59
N GLY A 468 20.00 20.33 14.60
CA GLY A 468 20.00 21.50 15.45
C GLY A 468 21.34 21.75 16.14
N GLY A 469 21.95 20.71 16.71
CA GLY A 469 23.27 20.79 17.33
C GLY A 469 24.37 21.13 16.31
N LEU A 470 24.33 20.51 15.12
CA LEU A 470 25.28 20.80 14.04
C LEU A 470 25.21 22.27 13.59
N LEU A 471 24.01 22.84 13.45
CA LEU A 471 23.84 24.26 13.11
C LEU A 471 24.40 25.21 14.17
N VAL A 472 24.37 24.81 15.45
CA VAL A 472 24.91 25.58 16.58
C VAL A 472 26.43 25.47 16.66
N GLU A 473 26.96 24.23 16.60
CA GLU A 473 28.37 23.92 16.88
C GLU A 473 29.29 24.13 15.67
N SER A 474 28.77 24.01 14.43
CA SER A 474 29.57 24.14 13.22
C SER A 474 30.17 25.54 13.07
N LYS A 475 31.43 25.57 12.62
CA LYS A 475 32.11 26.80 12.19
C LYS A 475 31.86 27.17 10.73
N ASP A 476 30.96 26.44 10.05
CA ASP A 476 30.60 26.69 8.67
C ASP A 476 30.01 28.08 8.48
N SER A 477 30.11 28.62 7.26
CA SER A 477 29.49 29.88 6.89
C SER A 477 27.96 29.81 7.08
N ALA A 478 27.31 30.95 7.26
CA ALA A 478 25.85 31.03 7.34
C ALA A 478 25.20 30.36 6.11
N ASP A 479 25.76 30.57 4.94
CA ASP A 479 25.29 29.97 3.68
C ASP A 479 25.33 28.44 3.71
N ALA A 480 26.44 27.86 4.16
CA ALA A 480 26.57 26.40 4.25
C ALA A 480 25.61 25.79 5.29
N LYS A 481 25.36 26.50 6.40
CA LYS A 481 24.36 26.11 7.41
C LYS A 481 22.95 26.12 6.82
N VAL A 482 22.58 27.14 6.05
CA VAL A 482 21.27 27.23 5.38
C VAL A 482 21.14 26.12 4.33
N GLU A 483 22.18 25.84 3.53
CA GLU A 483 22.15 24.73 2.57
C GLU A 483 21.94 23.38 3.27
N ARG A 484 22.66 23.13 4.36
CA ARG A 484 22.47 21.91 5.17
C ARG A 484 21.03 21.83 5.71
N LEU A 485 20.50 22.90 6.25
CA LEU A 485 19.13 22.96 6.78
C LEU A 485 18.09 22.59 5.69
N PHE A 486 18.18 23.22 4.51
CA PHE A 486 17.22 22.98 3.43
C PHE A 486 17.37 21.58 2.82
N LEU A 487 18.59 21.09 2.64
CA LEU A 487 18.80 19.73 2.15
C LEU A 487 18.29 18.67 3.14
N SER A 488 18.52 18.88 4.45
CA SER A 488 18.04 17.95 5.49
C SER A 488 16.52 17.92 5.61
N VAL A 489 15.86 19.09 5.51
CA VAL A 489 14.42 19.19 5.79
C VAL A 489 13.59 19.10 4.50
N LEU A 490 13.97 19.84 3.45
CA LEU A 490 13.19 19.97 2.21
C LEU A 490 13.78 19.21 1.02
N THR A 491 14.94 18.56 1.18
CA THR A 491 15.58 17.75 0.13
C THR A 491 15.99 18.57 -1.11
N ARG A 492 16.14 19.89 -0.97
CA ARG A 492 16.54 20.80 -2.04
C ARG A 492 17.47 21.91 -1.53
N LEU A 493 18.14 22.58 -2.44
CA LEU A 493 18.86 23.79 -2.11
C LEU A 493 17.90 24.95 -1.83
N PRO A 494 18.30 25.92 -0.97
CA PRO A 494 17.53 27.12 -0.73
C PRO A 494 17.51 28.02 -1.98
N LYS A 495 16.39 28.71 -2.22
CA LYS A 495 16.32 29.81 -3.19
C LYS A 495 17.14 31.00 -2.67
N ALA A 496 17.50 31.92 -3.57
CA ALA A 496 18.32 33.08 -3.20
C ALA A 496 17.73 33.90 -2.03
N GLU A 497 16.41 34.16 -2.07
CA GLU A 497 15.71 34.86 -0.99
C GLU A 497 15.66 34.08 0.32
N GLU A 498 15.47 32.75 0.25
CA GLU A 498 15.49 31.87 1.42
C GLU A 498 16.88 31.86 2.04
N LYS A 499 17.92 31.75 1.20
CA LYS A 499 19.32 31.78 1.63
C LYS A 499 19.64 33.08 2.38
N GLN A 500 19.19 34.21 1.86
CA GLN A 500 19.39 35.51 2.50
C GLN A 500 18.65 35.59 3.85
N ARG A 501 17.35 35.26 3.89
CA ARG A 501 16.52 35.36 5.10
C ARG A 501 17.02 34.42 6.21
N PHE A 502 17.23 33.15 5.91
CA PHE A 502 17.73 32.19 6.88
C PHE A 502 19.19 32.44 7.27
N GLY A 503 20.01 32.97 6.35
CA GLY A 503 21.38 33.37 6.64
C GLY A 503 21.48 34.45 7.71
N VAL A 504 20.65 35.49 7.63
CA VAL A 504 20.53 36.52 8.67
C VAL A 504 20.02 35.92 9.97
N PHE A 505 19.00 35.06 9.91
CA PHE A 505 18.40 34.43 11.08
C PHE A 505 19.33 33.49 11.83
N LEU A 506 20.15 32.72 11.12
CA LEU A 506 21.15 31.79 11.70
C LEU A 506 22.51 32.45 11.97
N ALA A 507 22.69 33.72 11.60
CA ALA A 507 23.93 34.44 11.90
C ALA A 507 24.16 34.52 13.41
N PRO A 508 25.41 34.45 13.88
CA PRO A 508 25.69 34.42 15.29
C PRO A 508 25.28 35.72 15.97
N VAL A 509 24.24 35.66 16.79
CA VAL A 509 23.85 36.78 17.66
C VAL A 509 24.82 36.78 18.85
N GLY A 510 25.90 37.60 18.76
CA GLY A 510 26.71 37.98 19.90
C GLY A 510 27.36 36.87 20.75
N GLY A 511 27.70 35.72 20.18
CA GLY A 511 28.38 34.62 20.91
C GLY A 511 27.50 33.84 21.91
N ASN A 512 26.25 34.21 22.11
CA ASN A 512 25.32 33.53 23.02
C ASN A 512 24.86 32.18 22.48
N VAL A 513 25.25 31.07 23.13
CA VAL A 513 24.88 29.70 22.75
C VAL A 513 23.36 29.51 22.78
N ALA A 514 22.67 29.98 23.82
CA ALA A 514 21.21 29.84 23.95
C ALA A 514 20.43 30.55 22.80
N ALA A 515 20.93 31.71 22.35
CA ALA A 515 20.33 32.39 21.20
C ALA A 515 20.51 31.59 19.90
N ARG A 516 21.68 30.96 19.71
CA ARG A 516 21.93 30.09 18.53
C ARG A 516 21.10 28.81 18.58
N GLU A 517 20.91 28.20 19.74
CA GLU A 517 20.04 27.04 19.95
C GLU A 517 18.59 27.40 19.60
N THR A 518 18.10 28.55 20.07
CA THR A 518 16.76 29.04 19.77
C THR A 518 16.60 29.28 18.28
N ALA A 519 17.50 30.01 17.63
CA ALA A 519 17.45 30.27 16.19
C ALA A 519 17.49 28.97 15.37
N SER A 520 18.35 28.02 15.74
CA SER A 520 18.44 26.72 15.08
C SER A 520 17.13 25.92 15.18
N ARG A 521 16.57 25.82 16.40
CA ARG A 521 15.29 25.15 16.64
C ARG A 521 14.15 25.79 15.84
N ASP A 522 14.06 27.10 15.88
CA ASP A 522 12.98 27.85 15.25
C ASP A 522 13.07 27.78 13.72
N ALA A 523 14.31 27.77 13.16
CA ALA A 523 14.52 27.56 11.73
C ALA A 523 14.02 26.18 11.27
N ILE A 524 14.34 25.13 12.03
CA ILE A 524 13.83 23.77 11.76
C ILE A 524 12.31 23.76 11.89
N TRP A 525 11.75 24.34 12.95
CA TRP A 525 10.32 24.39 13.19
C TRP A 525 9.55 25.06 12.03
N VAL A 526 10.05 26.19 11.55
CA VAL A 526 9.44 26.88 10.39
C VAL A 526 9.38 25.94 9.19
N LEU A 527 10.47 25.25 8.84
CA LEU A 527 10.51 24.41 7.64
C LEU A 527 9.63 23.16 7.75
N ILE A 528 9.60 22.48 8.91
CA ILE A 528 8.73 21.27 9.08
C ILE A 528 7.24 21.61 9.10
N ASN A 529 6.87 22.87 9.31
CA ASN A 529 5.49 23.35 9.26
C ASN A 529 5.08 23.91 7.91
N THR A 530 5.98 23.96 6.92
CA THR A 530 5.62 24.36 5.55
C THR A 530 4.77 23.29 4.86
N ALA A 531 3.94 23.70 3.92
CA ALA A 531 3.23 22.79 3.03
C ALA A 531 4.22 21.91 2.25
N GLU A 532 5.39 22.44 1.86
CA GLU A 532 6.41 21.69 1.15
C GLU A 532 6.94 20.50 1.95
N PHE A 533 7.06 20.60 3.28
CA PHE A 533 7.46 19.48 4.13
C PHE A 533 6.32 18.50 4.35
N ARG A 534 5.09 19.00 4.52
CA ARG A 534 3.93 18.20 4.95
C ARG A 534 3.27 17.41 3.82
N PHE A 535 3.63 17.67 2.57
CA PHE A 535 3.04 17.02 1.41
C PHE A 535 4.10 16.29 0.57
N VAL A 536 3.68 15.19 -0.05
CA VAL A 536 4.37 14.58 -1.19
C VAL A 536 3.94 15.34 -2.43
N ARG A 537 4.93 15.75 -3.22
CA ARG A 537 4.71 16.56 -4.42
C ARG A 537 5.20 15.85 -5.66
#